data_abecf650fcb8a95f2410e7705a47d9c0
#
_entry.id   abecf650fcb8a95f2410e7705a47d9c0
#
_cell.length_a   1.000
_cell.length_b   1.000
_cell.length_c   1.000
_cell.angle_alpha   90.00
_cell.angle_beta   90.00
_cell.angle_gamma   90.00
#
_symmetry.space_group_name_H-M   'P 1'
#
loop_
_entity.id
_entity.type
_entity.pdbx_description
1 polymer ?
#
loop_
_entity_poly.entity_id
_entity_poly.type
_entity_poly.pdbx_seq_one_letter_code
_entity_poly.pdbx_strand_id
1 'polypeptide(L)'
;MDFKERAAEPRNEAKGIASRATFYMYDRYGLSMSRQQQQLLMAWNRQYPVSAWEKEWNSRTAKVMGHPNPFITGERSWSLGHKPTRDGIVSAIPTRAAASTTEKASAGLIIGNRNSKIYHLPQGCPSYGAVSPKNQVPFKSEAEASAAGYRKAGNCR
;
A
#
# COMPACT_ATOMS: atom_id res chain seq x y z
N MET A 1 20.34 -20.48 -18.92
CA MET A 1 20.56 -19.31 -18.06
C MET A 1 21.69 -18.52 -18.67
N ASP A 2 21.44 -17.31 -19.10
CA ASP A 2 22.49 -16.43 -19.64
C ASP A 2 23.03 -15.56 -18.49
N PHE A 3 24.23 -15.91 -18.01
CA PHE A 3 24.87 -15.20 -16.91
C PHE A 3 25.35 -13.80 -17.31
N LYS A 4 25.59 -13.56 -18.61
CA LYS A 4 26.07 -12.27 -19.14
C LYS A 4 24.94 -11.24 -19.12
N GLU A 5 23.74 -11.64 -19.47
CA GLU A 5 22.55 -10.78 -19.48
C GLU A 5 21.73 -10.84 -18.19
N ARG A 6 22.13 -11.68 -17.23
CA ARG A 6 21.37 -11.94 -15.99
C ARG A 6 19.93 -12.35 -16.24
N ALA A 7 19.69 -13.04 -17.37
CA ALA A 7 18.39 -13.48 -17.79
C ALA A 7 18.20 -14.99 -17.58
N ALA A 8 17.04 -15.38 -17.14
CA ALA A 8 16.63 -16.77 -17.03
C ALA A 8 15.28 -16.96 -17.73
N GLU A 9 15.25 -17.85 -18.70
CA GLU A 9 14.01 -18.25 -19.36
C GLU A 9 13.44 -19.48 -18.65
N PRO A 10 12.19 -19.44 -18.13
CA PRO A 10 11.53 -20.59 -17.54
C PRO A 10 11.21 -21.63 -18.62
N ARG A 11 11.02 -22.88 -18.18
CA ARG A 11 10.47 -23.93 -19.06
C ARG A 11 9.11 -23.51 -19.59
N ASN A 12 8.73 -24.02 -20.77
CA ASN A 12 7.50 -23.61 -21.44
C ASN A 12 6.27 -23.74 -20.54
N GLU A 13 6.13 -24.85 -19.81
CA GLU A 13 5.00 -25.11 -18.92
C GLU A 13 4.92 -24.13 -17.75
N ALA A 14 6.06 -23.52 -17.37
CA ALA A 14 6.15 -22.59 -16.26
C ALA A 14 5.94 -21.11 -16.71
N LYS A 15 6.03 -20.81 -18.00
CA LYS A 15 5.94 -19.42 -18.52
C LYS A 15 4.63 -18.75 -18.15
N GLY A 16 3.49 -19.42 -18.33
CA GLY A 16 2.18 -18.91 -17.97
C GLY A 16 2.03 -18.66 -16.47
N ILE A 17 2.47 -19.63 -15.67
CA ILE A 17 2.44 -19.54 -14.20
C ILE A 17 3.31 -18.37 -13.73
N ALA A 18 4.54 -18.26 -14.24
CA ALA A 18 5.47 -17.16 -13.92
C ALA A 18 4.87 -15.79 -14.28
N SER A 19 4.19 -15.69 -15.42
CA SER A 19 3.53 -14.44 -15.85
C SER A 19 2.44 -14.02 -14.86
N ARG A 20 1.52 -14.92 -14.52
CA ARG A 20 0.41 -14.63 -13.61
C ARG A 20 0.86 -14.37 -12.18
N ALA A 21 1.90 -15.06 -11.70
CA ALA A 21 2.53 -14.77 -10.42
C ALA A 21 3.20 -13.40 -10.41
N THR A 22 3.89 -13.03 -11.49
CA THR A 22 4.51 -11.70 -11.62
C THR A 22 3.43 -10.61 -11.68
N PHE A 23 2.39 -10.76 -12.49
CA PHE A 23 1.28 -9.81 -12.53
C PHE A 23 0.66 -9.59 -11.16
N TYR A 24 0.41 -10.67 -10.41
CA TYR A 24 -0.13 -10.59 -9.06
C TYR A 24 0.78 -9.77 -8.12
N MET A 25 2.08 -10.03 -8.13
CA MET A 25 3.02 -9.29 -7.27
C MET A 25 3.09 -7.81 -7.64
N TYR A 26 3.15 -7.50 -8.94
CA TYR A 26 3.25 -6.13 -9.41
C TYR A 26 1.96 -5.34 -9.18
N ASP A 27 0.80 -5.97 -9.37
CA ASP A 27 -0.51 -5.37 -9.08
C ASP A 27 -0.67 -5.10 -7.59
N ARG A 28 -0.45 -6.12 -6.77
CA ARG A 28 -0.72 -6.07 -5.34
C ARG A 28 0.22 -5.14 -4.57
N TYR A 29 1.49 -5.08 -4.96
CA TYR A 29 2.51 -4.28 -4.27
C TYR A 29 2.88 -3.00 -5.00
N GLY A 30 2.21 -2.68 -6.10
CA GLY A 30 2.42 -1.45 -6.85
C GLY A 30 3.82 -1.34 -7.45
N LEU A 31 4.40 -2.44 -7.88
CA LEU A 31 5.73 -2.47 -8.47
C LEU A 31 5.69 -1.97 -9.92
N SER A 32 6.82 -1.39 -10.38
CA SER A 32 6.96 -0.89 -11.75
C SER A 32 7.52 -1.97 -12.67
N MET A 33 6.90 -2.16 -13.82
CA MET A 33 7.34 -3.12 -14.84
C MET A 33 7.64 -2.40 -16.16
N SER A 34 8.80 -2.69 -16.75
CA SER A 34 9.14 -2.12 -18.06
C SER A 34 8.15 -2.56 -19.14
N ARG A 35 7.99 -1.76 -20.19
CA ARG A 35 7.09 -2.08 -21.30
C ARG A 35 7.45 -3.40 -21.98
N GLN A 36 8.75 -3.66 -22.18
CA GLN A 36 9.22 -4.91 -22.76
C GLN A 36 8.86 -6.12 -21.90
N GLN A 37 9.06 -6.03 -20.59
CA GLN A 37 8.71 -7.09 -19.66
C GLN A 37 7.19 -7.35 -19.63
N GLN A 38 6.37 -6.30 -19.65
CA GLN A 38 4.92 -6.44 -19.76
C GLN A 38 4.53 -7.20 -21.04
N GLN A 39 5.09 -6.80 -22.19
CA GLN A 39 4.81 -7.45 -23.47
C GLN A 39 5.19 -8.92 -23.48
N LEU A 40 6.37 -9.26 -22.95
CA LEU A 40 6.85 -10.64 -22.83
C LEU A 40 5.93 -11.50 -21.97
N LEU A 41 5.60 -11.01 -20.77
CA LEU A 41 4.75 -11.75 -19.84
C LEU A 41 3.31 -11.87 -20.35
N MET A 42 2.78 -10.86 -21.03
CA MET A 42 1.47 -10.93 -21.70
C MET A 42 1.46 -11.97 -22.83
N ALA A 43 2.55 -12.07 -23.61
CA ALA A 43 2.70 -13.10 -24.65
C ALA A 43 2.73 -14.49 -24.02
N TRP A 44 3.49 -14.70 -22.98
CA TRP A 44 3.52 -15.99 -22.25
C TRP A 44 2.18 -16.34 -21.61
N ASN A 45 1.50 -15.39 -20.99
CA ASN A 45 0.17 -15.62 -20.42
C ASN A 45 -0.87 -16.05 -21.46
N ARG A 46 -0.78 -15.50 -22.69
CA ARG A 46 -1.67 -15.86 -23.81
C ARG A 46 -1.31 -17.24 -24.37
N GLN A 47 -0.02 -17.52 -24.53
CA GLN A 47 0.47 -18.76 -25.11
C GLN A 47 0.28 -19.98 -24.16
N TYR A 48 0.35 -19.75 -22.85
CA TYR A 48 0.26 -20.78 -21.84
C TYR A 48 -0.92 -20.48 -20.88
N PRO A 49 -2.16 -20.89 -21.26
CA PRO A 49 -3.35 -20.61 -20.47
C PRO A 49 -3.32 -21.33 -19.12
N VAL A 50 -4.22 -20.91 -18.23
CA VAL A 50 -4.34 -21.48 -16.88
C VAL A 50 -4.68 -22.97 -16.94
N SER A 51 -3.86 -23.81 -16.36
CA SER A 51 -4.07 -25.26 -16.26
C SER A 51 -4.99 -25.65 -15.10
N ALA A 52 -5.54 -26.85 -15.13
CA ALA A 52 -6.33 -27.41 -14.03
C ALA A 52 -5.51 -27.49 -12.73
N TRP A 53 -4.24 -27.88 -12.83
CA TRP A 53 -3.31 -27.92 -11.70
C TRP A 53 -3.11 -26.52 -11.08
N GLU A 54 -2.93 -25.49 -11.90
CA GLU A 54 -2.74 -24.13 -11.42
C GLU A 54 -3.99 -23.58 -10.71
N LYS A 55 -5.18 -23.91 -11.20
CA LYS A 55 -6.46 -23.56 -10.54
C LYS A 55 -6.56 -24.20 -9.16
N GLU A 56 -6.25 -25.48 -9.06
CA GLU A 56 -6.29 -26.21 -7.80
C GLU A 56 -5.25 -25.66 -6.82
N TRP A 57 -4.03 -25.42 -7.28
CA TRP A 57 -2.97 -24.82 -6.48
C TRP A 57 -3.36 -23.43 -5.97
N ASN A 58 -3.93 -22.60 -6.84
CA ASN A 58 -4.44 -21.29 -6.47
C ASN A 58 -5.54 -21.36 -5.40
N SER A 59 -6.46 -22.33 -5.52
CA SER A 59 -7.51 -22.54 -4.53
C SER A 59 -6.95 -22.92 -3.15
N ARG A 60 -5.95 -23.81 -3.11
CA ARG A 60 -5.27 -24.22 -1.86
C ARG A 60 -4.52 -23.04 -1.24
N THR A 61 -3.80 -22.29 -2.05
CA THR A 61 -3.04 -21.11 -1.60
C THR A 61 -3.98 -20.02 -1.08
N ALA A 62 -5.13 -19.83 -1.72
CA ALA A 62 -6.13 -18.86 -1.31
C ALA A 62 -6.68 -19.10 0.11
N LYS A 63 -6.79 -20.37 0.52
CA LYS A 63 -7.22 -20.74 1.90
C LYS A 63 -6.24 -20.25 2.95
N VAL A 64 -4.95 -20.24 2.63
CA VAL A 64 -3.88 -19.80 3.53
C VAL A 64 -3.71 -18.28 3.49
N MET A 65 -3.76 -17.69 2.29
CA MET A 65 -3.54 -16.26 2.08
C MET A 65 -4.79 -15.40 2.30
N GLY A 66 -5.97 -16.01 2.38
CA GLY A 66 -7.25 -15.32 2.52
C GLY A 66 -7.83 -14.76 1.21
N HIS A 67 -7.16 -14.93 0.07
CA HIS A 67 -7.61 -14.49 -1.26
C HIS A 67 -6.88 -15.25 -2.37
N PRO A 68 -7.54 -15.50 -3.52
CA PRO A 68 -6.93 -16.12 -4.69
C PRO A 68 -6.08 -15.08 -5.48
N ASN A 69 -5.28 -15.58 -6.41
CA ASN A 69 -4.65 -14.75 -7.43
C ASN A 69 -5.69 -14.41 -8.54
N PRO A 70 -6.08 -13.13 -8.71
CA PRO A 70 -7.14 -12.73 -9.65
C PRO A 70 -6.75 -12.91 -11.12
N PHE A 71 -5.47 -13.04 -11.44
CA PHE A 71 -4.98 -13.32 -12.80
C PHE A 71 -5.06 -14.82 -13.13
N ILE A 72 -5.26 -15.69 -12.14
CA ILE A 72 -5.53 -17.13 -12.33
C ILE A 72 -7.04 -17.38 -12.37
N THR A 73 -7.83 -16.68 -11.54
CA THR A 73 -9.29 -16.81 -11.55
C THR A 73 -9.93 -16.18 -12.78
N GLY A 74 -9.24 -15.26 -13.45
CA GLY A 74 -9.77 -14.51 -14.59
C GLY A 74 -10.53 -13.24 -14.20
N GLU A 75 -10.61 -12.91 -12.90
CA GLU A 75 -11.23 -11.66 -12.44
C GLU A 75 -10.47 -10.42 -12.91
N ARG A 76 -9.17 -10.57 -13.16
CA ARG A 76 -8.30 -9.50 -13.68
C ARG A 76 -7.49 -10.00 -14.86
N SER A 77 -7.21 -9.08 -15.79
CA SER A 77 -6.29 -9.28 -16.90
C SER A 77 -5.26 -8.17 -16.92
N TRP A 78 -4.03 -8.50 -17.31
CA TRP A 78 -2.97 -7.51 -17.48
C TRP A 78 -3.04 -6.88 -18.86
N SER A 79 -2.93 -5.57 -18.93
CA SER A 79 -2.79 -4.79 -20.17
C SER A 79 -1.63 -3.82 -20.06
N LEU A 80 -1.14 -3.31 -21.19
CA LEU A 80 -0.13 -2.25 -21.18
C LEU A 80 -0.70 -1.01 -20.46
N GLY A 81 0.06 -0.49 -19.50
CA GLY A 81 -0.37 0.63 -18.68
C GLY A 81 -1.32 0.25 -17.53
N HIS A 82 -1.35 -1.03 -17.17
CA HIS A 82 -2.09 -1.52 -16.00
C HIS A 82 -1.81 -0.68 -14.75
N LYS A 83 -2.88 -0.25 -14.08
CA LYS A 83 -2.79 0.49 -12.81
C LYS A 83 -2.87 -0.48 -11.64
N PRO A 84 -1.81 -0.59 -10.82
CA PRO A 84 -1.78 -1.50 -9.69
C PRO A 84 -2.84 -1.17 -8.64
N THR A 85 -3.46 -2.18 -8.05
CA THR A 85 -4.42 -2.02 -6.95
C THR A 85 -3.76 -1.65 -5.64
N ARG A 86 -2.55 -2.16 -5.40
CA ARG A 86 -1.77 -1.96 -4.17
C ARG A 86 -2.42 -2.55 -2.91
N ASP A 87 -3.33 -3.48 -3.07
CA ASP A 87 -4.07 -4.12 -1.95
C ASP A 87 -3.14 -4.78 -0.92
N GLY A 88 -1.95 -5.25 -1.33
CA GLY A 88 -0.96 -5.86 -0.44
C GLY A 88 -0.25 -4.88 0.48
N ILE A 89 -0.17 -3.61 0.10
CA ILE A 89 0.45 -2.56 0.92
C ILE A 89 -0.50 -2.15 2.05
N VAL A 90 -1.79 -2.17 1.81
CA VAL A 90 -2.82 -1.81 2.79
C VAL A 90 -2.98 -2.89 3.86
N SER A 91 -2.81 -4.17 3.49
CA SER A 91 -2.96 -5.30 4.42
C SER A 91 -1.81 -5.47 5.41
N ALA A 92 -0.63 -4.90 5.15
CA ALA A 92 0.55 -5.03 6.00
C ALA A 92 0.57 -4.07 7.20
N ILE A 93 -0.33 -3.10 7.24
CA ILE A 93 -0.52 -2.24 8.39
C ILE A 93 -1.74 -2.79 9.15
N PRO A 94 -1.60 -3.28 10.41
CA PRO A 94 -2.78 -3.58 11.20
C PRO A 94 -3.59 -2.30 11.25
N THR A 95 -4.67 -2.27 10.51
CA THR A 95 -5.60 -1.15 10.48
C THR A 95 -6.30 -1.16 11.84
N ARG A 96 -5.72 -0.48 12.81
CA ARG A 96 -6.54 0.21 13.78
C ARG A 96 -7.46 1.07 12.91
N ALA A 97 -8.73 0.66 12.83
CA ALA A 97 -9.76 1.16 11.94
C ALA A 97 -9.44 2.55 11.39
N ALA A 98 -9.07 2.62 10.12
CA ALA A 98 -9.07 3.87 9.39
C ALA A 98 -10.54 4.21 9.16
N ALA A 99 -11.13 4.86 10.14
CA ALA A 99 -12.18 5.80 9.84
C ALA A 99 -11.54 6.80 8.86
N SER A 100 -11.86 6.66 7.59
CA SER A 100 -11.70 7.72 6.62
C SER A 100 -12.65 8.82 7.04
N THR A 101 -12.12 9.73 7.83
CA THR A 101 -12.70 11.04 7.99
C THR A 101 -11.59 12.01 7.62
N THR A 102 -11.74 12.62 6.46
CA THR A 102 -11.44 14.03 6.29
C THR A 102 -12.24 14.76 7.38
N GLU A 103 -11.92 14.53 8.62
CA GLU A 103 -12.40 15.38 9.69
C GLU A 103 -11.50 16.61 9.71
N LYS A 104 -12.07 17.69 9.14
CA LYS A 104 -11.89 19.04 9.62
C LYS A 104 -11.57 18.97 11.11
N ALA A 105 -10.41 19.48 11.52
CA ALA A 105 -9.96 19.56 12.91
C ALA A 105 -11.16 19.79 13.83
N SER A 106 -11.56 18.73 14.58
CA SER A 106 -12.65 18.84 15.51
C SER A 106 -12.27 19.88 16.54
N ALA A 107 -13.10 20.90 16.67
CA ALA A 107 -12.98 21.91 17.69
C ALA A 107 -12.87 21.24 19.07
N GLY A 108 -11.70 21.21 19.66
CA GLY A 108 -11.48 20.62 20.98
C GLY A 108 -10.23 19.77 21.20
N LEU A 109 -9.52 19.30 20.15
CA LEU A 109 -8.29 18.52 20.32
C LEU A 109 -7.05 19.41 20.30
N ILE A 110 -6.11 19.11 21.20
CA ILE A 110 -4.80 19.76 21.20
C ILE A 110 -3.98 19.20 20.04
N ILE A 111 -3.38 20.06 19.22
CA ILE A 111 -2.59 19.67 18.05
C ILE A 111 -1.11 19.92 18.30
N GLY A 112 -0.33 18.83 18.33
CA GLY A 112 1.14 18.90 18.36
C GLY A 112 1.75 18.89 16.98
N ASN A 113 2.86 19.59 16.80
CA ASN A 113 3.67 19.54 15.60
C ASN A 113 4.83 18.54 15.83
N ARG A 114 4.83 17.45 15.06
CA ARG A 114 5.82 16.37 15.17
C ARG A 114 7.26 16.83 15.04
N ASN A 115 7.50 17.83 14.18
CA ASN A 115 8.87 18.30 13.90
C ASN A 115 9.40 19.23 14.99
N SER A 116 8.60 20.18 15.46
CA SER A 116 9.03 21.17 16.45
C SER A 116 8.79 20.74 17.88
N LYS A 117 8.03 19.64 18.10
CA LYS A 117 7.59 19.19 19.42
C LYS A 117 6.86 20.29 20.22
N ILE A 118 6.08 21.10 19.50
CA ILE A 118 5.26 22.17 20.09
C ILE A 118 3.79 21.81 19.90
N TYR A 119 2.97 21.95 20.94
CA TYR A 119 1.53 21.77 20.83
C TYR A 119 0.77 23.09 20.89
N HIS A 120 -0.38 23.12 20.26
CA HIS A 120 -1.29 24.27 20.17
C HIS A 120 -2.67 23.89 20.69
N LEU A 121 -3.26 24.79 21.46
CA LEU A 121 -4.61 24.62 21.97
C LEU A 121 -5.63 25.08 20.92
N PRO A 122 -6.83 24.46 20.89
CA PRO A 122 -7.90 24.84 19.96
C PRO A 122 -8.43 26.24 20.22
N GLN A 123 -8.26 26.73 21.45
CA GLN A 123 -8.63 28.09 21.83
C GLN A 123 -7.39 28.81 22.38
N GLY A 124 -7.22 30.09 22.00
CA GLY A 124 -6.14 30.94 22.49
C GLY A 124 -4.77 30.76 21.80
N CYS A 125 -4.65 29.87 20.81
CA CYS A 125 -3.42 29.73 20.03
C CYS A 125 -3.61 30.20 18.59
N PRO A 126 -3.08 31.37 18.17
CA PRO A 126 -3.22 31.86 16.79
C PRO A 126 -2.69 30.91 15.72
N SER A 127 -1.69 30.10 16.07
CA SER A 127 -1.06 29.14 15.16
C SER A 127 -1.70 27.76 15.16
N TYR A 128 -2.86 27.55 15.79
CA TYR A 128 -3.54 26.23 15.84
C TYR A 128 -3.81 25.67 14.45
N GLY A 129 -4.31 26.47 13.53
CA GLY A 129 -4.57 26.07 12.15
C GLY A 129 -3.36 26.07 11.22
N ALA A 130 -2.21 26.56 11.68
CA ALA A 130 -1.02 26.70 10.86
C ALA A 130 -0.14 25.42 10.83
N VAL A 131 -0.45 24.42 11.67
CA VAL A 131 0.28 23.15 11.68
C VAL A 131 -0.10 22.33 10.46
N SER A 132 0.89 22.04 9.60
CA SER A 132 0.66 21.22 8.39
C SER A 132 0.05 19.88 8.75
N PRO A 133 -0.99 19.38 8.03
CA PRO A 133 -1.66 18.12 8.29
C PRO A 133 -0.71 16.90 8.42
N LYS A 134 0.38 16.91 7.66
CA LYS A 134 1.41 15.86 7.71
C LYS A 134 2.16 15.78 9.05
N ASN A 135 2.19 16.89 9.78
CA ASN A 135 2.95 17.02 11.03
C ASN A 135 2.05 17.08 12.27
N GLN A 136 0.73 17.02 12.10
CA GLN A 136 -0.22 17.05 13.19
C GLN A 136 -0.21 15.77 14.00
N VAL A 137 -0.17 15.90 15.32
CA VAL A 137 -0.33 14.83 16.29
C VAL A 137 -1.42 15.26 17.27
N PRO A 138 -2.59 14.62 17.28
CA PRO A 138 -3.69 14.99 18.16
C PRO A 138 -3.45 14.45 19.56
N PHE A 139 -3.74 15.26 20.58
CA PHE A 139 -3.73 14.90 21.99
C PHE A 139 -5.06 15.25 22.64
N LYS A 140 -5.47 14.43 23.61
CA LYS A 140 -6.73 14.63 24.36
C LYS A 140 -6.58 15.64 25.50
N SER A 141 -5.35 15.85 25.98
CA SER A 141 -5.04 16.76 27.08
C SER A 141 -3.64 17.34 26.98
N GLU A 142 -3.39 18.48 27.65
CA GLU A 142 -2.05 19.06 27.77
C GLU A 142 -1.07 18.14 28.53
N ALA A 143 -1.59 17.38 29.48
CA ALA A 143 -0.79 16.39 30.23
C ALA A 143 -0.28 15.29 29.29
N GLU A 144 -1.13 14.80 28.38
CA GLU A 144 -0.75 13.80 27.37
C GLU A 144 0.30 14.34 26.40
N ALA A 145 0.13 15.57 25.92
CA ALA A 145 1.09 16.23 25.05
C ALA A 145 2.46 16.44 25.75
N SER A 146 2.45 16.86 27.00
CA SER A 146 3.66 17.06 27.80
C SER A 146 4.37 15.73 28.10
N ALA A 147 3.62 14.67 28.42
CA ALA A 147 4.16 13.33 28.62
C ALA A 147 4.79 12.76 27.34
N ALA A 148 4.27 13.14 26.17
CA ALA A 148 4.83 12.80 24.86
C ALA A 148 6.02 13.69 24.44
N GLY A 149 6.51 14.57 25.34
CA GLY A 149 7.67 15.44 25.12
C GLY A 149 7.38 16.68 24.28
N TYR A 150 6.11 17.12 24.23
CA TYR A 150 5.72 18.36 23.54
C TYR A 150 5.63 19.52 24.51
N ARG A 151 5.95 20.74 24.05
CA ARG A 151 5.87 21.98 24.81
C ARG A 151 4.71 22.83 24.28
N LYS A 152 4.08 23.61 25.17
CA LYS A 152 3.06 24.59 24.77
C LYS A 152 3.67 25.66 23.86
N ALA A 153 2.96 26.06 22.82
CA ALA A 153 3.38 27.17 21.97
C ALA A 153 3.38 28.49 22.77
N GLY A 154 4.47 29.26 22.67
CA GLY A 154 4.64 30.48 23.43
C GLY A 154 3.65 31.62 23.10
N ASN A 155 2.92 31.48 21.97
CA ASN A 155 1.88 32.42 21.53
C ASN A 155 0.45 31.98 21.92
N CYS A 156 0.30 30.88 22.66
CA CYS A 156 -0.98 30.48 23.24
C CYS A 156 -1.24 31.24 24.54
N ARG A 157 -2.39 31.90 24.64
CA ARG A 157 -2.87 32.60 25.82
C ARG A 157 -3.83 31.74 26.64
#